data_5c48976daf5a42d7474ee05a519a3ae6
#
_entry.id   5c48976daf5a42d7474ee05a519a3ae6
#
_cell.length_a   1.000
_cell.length_b   1.000
_cell.length_c   1.000
_cell.angle_alpha   90.00
_cell.angle_beta   90.00
_cell.angle_gamma   90.00
#
_symmetry.space_group_name_H-M   'P 1'
#
loop_
_entity.id
_entity.type
_entity.pdbx_description
1 polymer ?
#
loop_
_entity_poly.entity_id
_entity_poly.type
_entity_poly.pdbx_seq_one_letter_code
_entity_poly.pdbx_strand_id
1 'polypeptide(L)'
;MNNPARDVLKEITRAADFGFDFLDLTLEPPAARADRVDAKRIRTGLEAKSLGVVGHTAYYLPFGSAFDAIQTAAITETERCLEVFAEVGATLMNLHLDCRVPGHDPSFINRRNLESIERLLPTAERLGITLMVENVEGDDAESLAPVLDALPMVGLHLDIGHANIGKGRKSNTESLLKRYGTRLKHVHLSDNKGKSDDHLAIGAGTIDWRREMRAVKATGYNGTFTLETFYGDSTLITYSINRVRELWASLT
;
A
#
# COMPACT_ATOMS: atom_id res chain seq x y z
N MET A 1 0.74 3.86 -8.66
CA MET A 1 1.70 4.49 -7.73
C MET A 1 2.64 5.42 -8.49
N ASN A 2 3.07 6.54 -7.90
CA ASN A 2 4.10 7.38 -8.53
C ASN A 2 5.49 6.76 -8.41
N ASN A 3 6.39 7.18 -9.30
CA ASN A 3 7.80 6.86 -9.14
C ASN A 3 8.47 7.94 -8.26
N PRO A 4 8.95 7.62 -7.05
CA PRO A 4 9.51 8.61 -6.12
C PRO A 4 10.83 9.23 -6.60
N ALA A 5 11.47 8.68 -7.64
CA ALA A 5 12.63 9.29 -8.29
C ALA A 5 12.25 10.42 -9.27
N ARG A 6 10.95 10.65 -9.53
CA ARG A 6 10.44 11.62 -10.48
C ARG A 6 9.67 12.73 -9.77
N ASP A 7 9.60 13.89 -10.43
CA ASP A 7 8.78 15.00 -9.98
C ASP A 7 7.29 14.60 -9.85
N VAL A 8 6.70 14.84 -8.69
CA VAL A 8 5.32 14.41 -8.37
C VAL A 8 4.29 15.03 -9.32
N LEU A 9 4.47 16.30 -9.75
CA LEU A 9 3.53 16.95 -10.67
C LEU A 9 3.55 16.31 -12.06
N LYS A 10 4.71 15.79 -12.48
CA LYS A 10 4.80 14.99 -13.73
C LYS A 10 4.10 13.63 -13.58
N GLU A 11 4.23 13.00 -12.41
CA GLU A 11 3.53 11.73 -12.14
C GLU A 11 1.99 11.93 -12.05
N ILE A 12 1.51 13.04 -11.50
CA ILE A 12 0.07 13.42 -11.55
C ILE A 12 -0.41 13.54 -13.00
N THR A 13 0.35 14.24 -13.85
CA THR A 13 0.01 14.38 -15.26
C THR A 13 -0.03 13.01 -15.95
N ARG A 14 0.99 12.19 -15.69
CA ARG A 14 1.07 10.83 -16.24
C ARG A 14 -0.10 9.94 -15.79
N ALA A 15 -0.48 9.99 -14.52
CA ALA A 15 -1.63 9.24 -14.02
C ALA A 15 -2.93 9.63 -14.76
N ALA A 16 -3.16 10.93 -14.94
CA ALA A 16 -4.31 11.42 -15.71
C ALA A 16 -4.28 10.99 -17.19
N ASP A 17 -3.11 11.04 -17.83
CA ASP A 17 -2.94 10.63 -19.24
C ASP A 17 -3.20 9.13 -19.46
N PHE A 18 -2.93 8.28 -18.46
CA PHE A 18 -3.30 6.87 -18.48
C PHE A 18 -4.78 6.60 -18.12
N GLY A 19 -5.52 7.60 -17.69
CA GLY A 19 -6.92 7.46 -17.29
C GLY A 19 -7.11 6.76 -15.95
N PHE A 20 -6.18 6.94 -15.00
CA PHE A 20 -6.38 6.56 -13.61
C PHE A 20 -7.36 7.50 -12.93
N ASP A 21 -8.04 7.00 -11.90
CA ASP A 21 -9.03 7.74 -11.12
C ASP A 21 -8.39 8.43 -9.90
N PHE A 22 -7.21 7.98 -9.48
CA PHE A 22 -6.46 8.52 -8.34
C PHE A 22 -4.96 8.27 -8.51
N LEU A 23 -4.17 8.96 -7.70
CA LEU A 23 -2.74 8.71 -7.53
C LEU A 23 -2.50 8.03 -6.17
N ASP A 24 -1.81 6.92 -6.17
CA ASP A 24 -1.18 6.36 -4.98
C ASP A 24 0.14 7.11 -4.80
N LEU A 25 0.14 8.06 -3.86
CA LEU A 25 1.24 9.00 -3.65
C LEU A 25 2.23 8.45 -2.64
N THR A 26 3.35 7.95 -3.15
CA THR A 26 4.47 7.52 -2.31
C THR A 26 5.36 8.70 -1.97
N LEU A 27 5.49 9.01 -0.67
CA LEU A 27 6.40 10.03 -0.16
C LEU A 27 7.71 9.40 0.30
N GLU A 28 8.72 9.44 -0.59
CA GLU A 28 10.07 8.95 -0.27
C GLU A 28 11.15 9.66 -1.11
N PRO A 29 12.43 9.60 -0.69
CA PRO A 29 13.55 10.11 -1.48
C PRO A 29 13.65 9.40 -2.85
N PRO A 30 14.25 10.07 -3.86
CA PRO A 30 14.89 11.40 -3.76
C PRO A 30 13.95 12.58 -4.05
N ALA A 31 12.90 12.42 -4.88
CA ALA A 31 12.13 13.54 -5.39
C ALA A 31 10.83 13.82 -4.61
N ALA A 32 10.29 12.82 -3.90
CA ALA A 32 9.01 12.92 -3.19
C ALA A 32 9.20 12.95 -1.65
N ARG A 33 10.26 13.56 -1.13
CA ARG A 33 10.47 13.67 0.31
C ARG A 33 9.42 14.57 0.97
N ALA A 34 8.83 14.12 2.06
CA ALA A 34 7.78 14.85 2.79
C ALA A 34 8.23 16.27 3.23
N ASP A 35 9.52 16.44 3.59
CA ASP A 35 10.08 17.74 4.00
C ASP A 35 10.41 18.69 2.83
N ARG A 36 10.19 18.30 1.58
CA ARG A 36 10.57 19.08 0.38
C ARG A 36 9.47 19.24 -0.66
N VAL A 37 8.45 18.39 -0.64
CA VAL A 37 7.33 18.51 -1.58
C VAL A 37 6.48 19.75 -1.26
N ASP A 38 5.95 20.37 -2.30
CA ASP A 38 4.96 21.43 -2.16
C ASP A 38 3.55 20.81 -2.18
N ALA A 39 3.03 20.51 -1.00
CA ALA A 39 1.73 19.85 -0.84
C ALA A 39 0.58 20.64 -1.48
N LYS A 40 0.61 21.99 -1.43
CA LYS A 40 -0.40 22.84 -2.08
C LYS A 40 -0.39 22.70 -3.60
N ARG A 41 0.80 22.68 -4.19
CA ARG A 41 0.92 22.46 -5.64
C ARG A 41 0.49 21.06 -6.05
N ILE A 42 0.81 20.04 -5.24
CA ILE A 42 0.36 18.66 -5.46
C ILE A 42 -1.16 18.63 -5.41
N ARG A 43 -1.79 19.16 -4.37
CA ARG A 43 -3.24 19.25 -4.24
C ARG A 43 -3.88 19.93 -5.45
N THR A 44 -3.40 21.12 -5.81
CA THR A 44 -3.90 21.84 -7.00
C THR A 44 -3.75 21.01 -8.28
N GLY A 45 -2.62 20.29 -8.43
CA GLY A 45 -2.40 19.41 -9.58
C GLY A 45 -3.39 18.24 -9.65
N LEU A 46 -3.67 17.59 -8.51
CA LEU A 46 -4.65 16.52 -8.39
C LEU A 46 -6.07 17.03 -8.72
N GLU A 47 -6.48 18.15 -8.12
CA GLU A 47 -7.79 18.78 -8.37
C GLU A 47 -7.97 19.16 -9.85
N ALA A 48 -6.95 19.77 -10.48
CA ALA A 48 -6.97 20.16 -11.89
C ALA A 48 -7.11 18.97 -12.85
N LYS A 49 -6.73 17.76 -12.42
CA LYS A 49 -6.85 16.51 -13.18
C LYS A 49 -8.00 15.63 -12.70
N SER A 50 -8.78 16.08 -11.71
CA SER A 50 -9.87 15.29 -11.09
C SER A 50 -9.39 13.94 -10.55
N LEU A 51 -8.18 13.88 -10.01
CA LEU A 51 -7.59 12.68 -9.41
C LEU A 51 -7.80 12.69 -7.90
N GLY A 52 -8.25 11.55 -7.36
CA GLY A 52 -8.14 11.26 -5.93
C GLY A 52 -6.69 10.98 -5.51
N VAL A 53 -6.48 10.74 -4.23
CA VAL A 53 -5.15 10.39 -3.68
C VAL A 53 -5.27 9.38 -2.54
N VAL A 54 -4.35 8.42 -2.52
CA VAL A 54 -4.08 7.51 -1.40
C VAL A 54 -2.63 7.73 -0.98
N GLY A 55 -2.34 7.77 0.31
CA GLY A 55 -0.99 7.97 0.82
C GLY A 55 -0.23 6.66 0.95
N HIS A 56 1.05 6.70 0.60
CA HIS A 56 1.98 5.59 0.74
C HIS A 56 3.31 6.06 1.31
N THR A 57 3.84 5.38 2.33
CA THR A 57 5.15 5.69 2.91
C THR A 57 6.24 4.78 2.34
N ALA A 58 7.50 5.19 2.49
CA ALA A 58 8.62 4.34 2.15
C ALA A 58 8.54 3.00 2.89
N TYR A 59 8.58 1.89 2.16
CA TYR A 59 8.43 0.54 2.69
C TYR A 59 9.52 0.13 3.70
N TYR A 60 10.66 0.82 3.67
CA TYR A 60 11.84 0.54 4.50
C TYR A 60 11.92 1.42 5.77
N LEU A 61 10.85 2.10 6.18
CA LEU A 61 10.83 2.83 7.44
C LEU A 61 10.82 1.84 8.62
N PRO A 62 11.86 1.86 9.50
CA PRO A 62 12.10 0.78 10.44
C PRO A 62 11.26 0.91 11.73
N PHE A 63 9.97 0.65 11.64
CA PHE A 63 9.04 0.70 12.78
C PHE A 63 9.35 -0.33 13.87
N GLY A 64 9.87 -1.50 13.46
CA GLY A 64 10.27 -2.58 14.35
C GLY A 64 11.69 -2.47 14.91
N SER A 65 12.37 -1.34 14.70
CA SER A 65 13.77 -1.16 15.11
C SER A 65 13.99 -1.43 16.60
N ALA A 66 15.08 -2.18 16.91
CA ALA A 66 15.53 -2.39 18.28
C ALA A 66 16.16 -1.14 18.93
N PHE A 67 16.51 -0.14 18.12
CA PHE A 67 17.08 1.13 18.60
C PHE A 67 15.99 2.19 18.70
N ASP A 68 15.73 2.69 19.92
CA ASP A 68 14.69 3.70 20.17
C ASP A 68 14.86 4.97 19.32
N ALA A 69 16.08 5.42 19.10
CA ALA A 69 16.37 6.59 18.29
C ALA A 69 15.97 6.39 16.83
N ILE A 70 16.20 5.19 16.28
CA ILE A 70 15.88 4.84 14.90
C ILE A 70 14.34 4.69 14.75
N GLN A 71 13.68 3.98 15.68
CA GLN A 71 12.24 3.87 15.70
C GLN A 71 11.56 5.25 15.80
N THR A 72 12.05 6.10 16.71
CA THR A 72 11.53 7.47 16.86
C THR A 72 11.72 8.30 15.60
N ALA A 73 12.84 8.14 14.90
CA ALA A 73 13.06 8.82 13.63
C ALA A 73 12.08 8.34 12.54
N ALA A 74 11.80 7.03 12.46
CA ALA A 74 10.82 6.49 11.53
C ALA A 74 9.40 7.03 11.81
N ILE A 75 8.98 7.07 13.07
CA ILE A 75 7.69 7.63 13.48
C ILE A 75 7.62 9.12 13.12
N THR A 76 8.65 9.91 13.45
CA THR A 76 8.68 11.35 13.13
C THR A 76 8.60 11.62 11.63
N GLU A 77 9.27 10.80 10.81
CA GLU A 77 9.18 10.95 9.35
C GLU A 77 7.77 10.57 8.84
N THR A 78 7.17 9.55 9.41
CA THR A 78 5.79 9.16 9.08
C THR A 78 4.77 10.23 9.49
N GLU A 79 4.96 10.90 10.63
CA GLU A 79 4.12 12.03 11.04
C GLU A 79 4.21 13.20 10.04
N ARG A 80 5.41 13.47 9.49
CA ARG A 80 5.56 14.45 8.40
C ARG A 80 4.81 14.03 7.15
N CYS A 81 4.87 12.74 6.79
CA CYS A 81 4.08 12.22 5.68
C CYS A 81 2.59 12.41 5.91
N LEU A 82 2.09 12.12 7.13
CA LEU A 82 0.68 12.33 7.50
C LEU A 82 0.23 13.80 7.30
N GLU A 83 1.04 14.78 7.71
CA GLU A 83 0.72 16.20 7.51
C GLU A 83 0.63 16.54 6.01
N VAL A 84 1.56 16.04 5.19
CA VAL A 84 1.51 16.23 3.73
C VAL A 84 0.30 15.54 3.13
N PHE A 85 0.00 14.30 3.53
CA PHE A 85 -1.17 13.56 3.04
C PHE A 85 -2.48 14.25 3.38
N ALA A 86 -2.62 14.78 4.60
CA ALA A 86 -3.79 15.57 4.97
C ALA A 86 -3.94 16.81 4.10
N GLU A 87 -2.85 17.54 3.85
CA GLU A 87 -2.87 18.74 3.01
C GLU A 87 -3.23 18.45 1.56
N VAL A 88 -2.78 17.31 0.99
CA VAL A 88 -3.13 16.91 -0.37
C VAL A 88 -4.53 16.27 -0.47
N GLY A 89 -5.18 15.99 0.66
CA GLY A 89 -6.55 15.45 0.71
C GLY A 89 -6.65 13.94 0.78
N ALA A 90 -5.58 13.23 1.12
CA ALA A 90 -5.63 11.79 1.36
C ALA A 90 -6.35 11.49 2.68
N THR A 91 -7.18 10.45 2.67
CA THR A 91 -7.88 9.93 3.86
C THR A 91 -7.41 8.53 4.28
N LEU A 92 -6.54 7.93 3.47
CA LEU A 92 -5.93 6.63 3.69
C LEU A 92 -4.42 6.75 3.59
N MET A 93 -3.68 6.07 4.45
CA MET A 93 -2.22 6.00 4.37
C MET A 93 -1.73 4.57 4.62
N ASN A 94 -0.90 4.06 3.71
CA ASN A 94 -0.28 2.76 3.80
C ASN A 94 1.01 2.78 4.62
N LEU A 95 1.24 1.68 5.36
CA LEU A 95 2.42 1.40 6.17
C LEU A 95 2.87 -0.04 5.94
N HIS A 96 4.19 -0.25 5.91
CA HIS A 96 4.79 -1.59 5.95
C HIS A 96 5.37 -1.86 7.34
N LEU A 97 5.16 -3.08 7.84
CA LEU A 97 5.73 -3.52 9.11
C LEU A 97 7.09 -4.18 8.86
N ASP A 98 8.02 -3.99 9.80
CA ASP A 98 9.24 -4.78 9.78
C ASP A 98 8.94 -6.25 10.09
N CYS A 99 9.33 -7.14 9.21
CA CYS A 99 9.08 -8.56 9.36
C CYS A 99 10.25 -9.30 10.02
N ARG A 100 11.47 -8.84 9.78
CA ARG A 100 12.69 -9.52 10.26
C ARG A 100 13.80 -8.52 10.57
N VAL A 101 14.27 -8.59 11.82
CA VAL A 101 15.53 -7.97 12.22
C VAL A 101 16.46 -9.11 12.65
N PRO A 102 17.60 -9.33 11.96
CA PRO A 102 18.51 -10.43 12.29
C PRO A 102 18.90 -10.45 13.76
N GLY A 103 18.82 -11.63 14.39
CA GLY A 103 19.19 -11.80 15.80
C GLY A 103 18.12 -11.41 16.82
N HIS A 104 16.92 -10.98 16.38
CA HIS A 104 15.80 -10.66 17.26
C HIS A 104 14.65 -11.66 17.12
N ASP A 105 13.98 -11.91 18.25
CA ASP A 105 12.76 -12.70 18.29
C ASP A 105 11.62 -11.99 17.55
N PRO A 106 10.84 -12.69 16.71
CA PRO A 106 9.71 -12.08 16.00
C PRO A 106 8.71 -11.37 16.91
N SER A 107 8.48 -11.88 18.12
CA SER A 107 7.56 -11.25 19.08
C SER A 107 8.09 -9.89 19.56
N PHE A 108 9.38 -9.71 19.64
CA PHE A 108 9.99 -8.41 19.95
C PHE A 108 9.74 -7.41 18.81
N ILE A 109 9.96 -7.82 17.56
CA ILE A 109 9.73 -6.96 16.40
C ILE A 109 8.25 -6.58 16.30
N ASN A 110 7.35 -7.54 16.49
CA ASN A 110 5.91 -7.28 16.48
C ASN A 110 5.48 -6.27 17.55
N ARG A 111 6.03 -6.35 18.77
CA ARG A 111 5.78 -5.33 19.81
C ARG A 111 6.26 -3.95 19.38
N ARG A 112 7.46 -3.86 18.79
CA ARG A 112 8.01 -2.58 18.32
C ARG A 112 7.16 -1.98 17.19
N ASN A 113 6.72 -2.80 16.24
CA ASN A 113 5.77 -2.38 15.21
C ASN A 113 4.48 -1.85 15.84
N LEU A 114 3.88 -2.60 16.77
CA LEU A 114 2.66 -2.20 17.46
C LEU A 114 2.84 -0.85 18.17
N GLU A 115 3.90 -0.69 18.98
CA GLU A 115 4.25 0.56 19.67
C GLU A 115 4.38 1.73 18.69
N SER A 116 4.96 1.49 17.51
CA SER A 116 5.13 2.53 16.49
C SER A 116 3.78 2.97 15.93
N ILE A 117 2.91 2.02 15.59
CA ILE A 117 1.58 2.33 15.05
C ILE A 117 0.72 3.03 16.12
N GLU A 118 0.74 2.56 17.38
CA GLU A 118 0.04 3.22 18.51
C GLU A 118 0.46 4.68 18.67
N ARG A 119 1.74 5.00 18.50
CA ARG A 119 2.26 6.37 18.56
C ARG A 119 1.81 7.25 17.39
N LEU A 120 1.55 6.67 16.22
CA LEU A 120 1.06 7.38 15.03
C LEU A 120 -0.45 7.65 15.05
N LEU A 121 -1.24 6.81 15.75
CA LEU A 121 -2.70 6.91 15.76
C LEU A 121 -3.23 8.29 16.14
N PRO A 122 -2.75 8.97 17.22
CA PRO A 122 -3.27 10.28 17.58
C PRO A 122 -3.09 11.34 16.48
N THR A 123 -1.96 11.32 15.79
CA THR A 123 -1.70 12.21 14.66
C THR A 123 -2.60 11.87 13.46
N ALA A 124 -2.74 10.60 13.13
CA ALA A 124 -3.61 10.16 12.05
C ALA A 124 -5.09 10.51 12.31
N GLU A 125 -5.58 10.27 13.54
CA GLU A 125 -6.95 10.63 13.96
C GLU A 125 -7.20 12.13 13.85
N ARG A 126 -6.29 12.95 14.40
CA ARG A 126 -6.37 14.42 14.32
C ARG A 126 -6.46 14.92 12.87
N LEU A 127 -5.79 14.23 11.93
CA LEU A 127 -5.74 14.59 10.52
C LEU A 127 -6.85 13.92 9.68
N GLY A 128 -7.66 13.07 10.27
CA GLY A 128 -8.73 12.35 9.57
C GLY A 128 -8.23 11.28 8.60
N ILE A 129 -7.03 10.72 8.84
CA ILE A 129 -6.41 9.69 8.00
C ILE A 129 -6.53 8.33 8.67
N THR A 130 -7.05 7.34 7.95
CA THR A 130 -7.03 5.94 8.38
C THR A 130 -5.69 5.31 8.01
N LEU A 131 -4.97 4.79 9.00
CA LEU A 131 -3.77 3.98 8.77
C LEU A 131 -4.16 2.61 8.23
N MET A 132 -3.40 2.10 7.27
CA MET A 132 -3.52 0.76 6.74
C MET A 132 -2.19 0.05 6.85
N VAL A 133 -2.22 -1.25 7.16
CA VAL A 133 -1.04 -2.11 7.15
C VAL A 133 -1.14 -3.02 5.94
N GLU A 134 -0.06 -3.04 5.16
CA GLU A 134 0.09 -3.88 3.99
C GLU A 134 0.73 -5.22 4.37
N ASN A 135 0.20 -6.31 3.78
CA ASN A 135 0.90 -7.58 3.81
C ASN A 135 2.11 -7.53 2.88
N VAL A 136 3.27 -7.90 3.39
CA VAL A 136 4.49 -8.06 2.59
C VAL A 136 4.64 -9.49 2.10
N GLU A 137 5.72 -9.78 1.36
CA GLU A 137 5.98 -11.07 0.74
C GLU A 137 5.82 -12.26 1.69
N GLY A 138 4.83 -13.10 1.40
CA GLY A 138 4.55 -14.32 2.14
C GLY A 138 3.77 -14.14 3.45
N ASP A 139 3.35 -12.93 3.79
CA ASP A 139 2.49 -12.69 4.94
C ASP A 139 1.12 -13.33 4.78
N ASP A 140 0.64 -13.89 5.86
CA ASP A 140 -0.71 -14.40 6.03
C ASP A 140 -1.45 -13.64 7.16
N ALA A 141 -2.63 -14.10 7.51
CA ALA A 141 -3.41 -13.46 8.56
C ALA A 141 -2.73 -13.53 9.95
N GLU A 142 -1.93 -14.56 10.22
CA GLU A 142 -1.22 -14.69 11.51
C GLU A 142 -0.02 -13.75 11.60
N SER A 143 0.64 -13.45 10.48
CA SER A 143 1.74 -12.50 10.43
C SER A 143 1.30 -11.08 10.82
N LEU A 144 0.10 -10.66 10.38
CA LEU A 144 -0.46 -9.34 10.66
C LEU A 144 -1.24 -9.26 11.98
N ALA A 145 -1.62 -10.42 12.57
CA ALA A 145 -2.43 -10.49 13.78
C ALA A 145 -1.87 -9.67 14.96
N PRO A 146 -0.56 -9.66 15.26
CA PRO A 146 -0.02 -8.90 16.39
C PRO A 146 -0.37 -7.40 16.37
N VAL A 147 -0.53 -6.82 15.19
CA VAL A 147 -0.90 -5.40 15.03
C VAL A 147 -2.40 -5.25 14.76
N LEU A 148 -2.93 -5.99 13.77
CA LEU A 148 -4.33 -5.78 13.37
C LEU A 148 -5.34 -6.21 14.43
N ASP A 149 -5.08 -7.25 15.23
CA ASP A 149 -5.99 -7.63 16.32
C ASP A 149 -5.94 -6.66 17.49
N ALA A 150 -4.76 -6.12 17.79
CA ALA A 150 -4.59 -5.13 18.85
C ALA A 150 -5.20 -3.76 18.48
N LEU A 151 -5.21 -3.39 17.21
CA LEU A 151 -5.61 -2.08 16.71
C LEU A 151 -6.77 -2.20 15.70
N PRO A 152 -8.03 -2.34 16.16
CA PRO A 152 -9.19 -2.55 15.28
C PRO A 152 -9.48 -1.37 14.34
N MET A 153 -8.98 -0.16 14.63
CA MET A 153 -9.12 1.03 13.78
C MET A 153 -8.16 1.04 12.59
N VAL A 154 -7.09 0.24 12.61
CA VAL A 154 -6.13 0.14 11.51
C VAL A 154 -6.70 -0.76 10.41
N GLY A 155 -6.68 -0.31 9.16
CA GLY A 155 -7.20 -1.05 8.01
C GLY A 155 -6.24 -2.12 7.49
N LEU A 156 -6.78 -3.07 6.71
CA LEU A 156 -5.97 -3.94 5.86
C LEU A 156 -5.72 -3.22 4.52
N HIS A 157 -4.48 -3.16 4.11
CA HIS A 157 -4.08 -2.95 2.73
C HIS A 157 -3.65 -4.32 2.17
N LEU A 158 -4.36 -4.81 1.18
CA LEU A 158 -4.07 -6.11 0.57
C LEU A 158 -3.21 -5.92 -0.67
N ASP A 159 -1.97 -6.40 -0.64
CA ASP A 159 -1.21 -6.64 -1.87
C ASP A 159 -1.38 -8.09 -2.32
N ILE A 160 -2.00 -8.27 -3.51
CA ILE A 160 -2.26 -9.59 -4.09
C ILE A 160 -0.97 -10.21 -4.64
N GLY A 161 -0.04 -9.40 -5.12
CA GLY A 161 1.28 -9.85 -5.55
C GLY A 161 2.06 -10.47 -4.40
N HIS A 162 2.18 -9.74 -3.29
CA HIS A 162 2.83 -10.24 -2.07
C HIS A 162 2.16 -11.50 -1.52
N ALA A 163 0.83 -11.54 -1.53
CA ALA A 163 0.08 -12.71 -1.05
C ALA A 163 0.32 -13.97 -1.90
N ASN A 164 0.74 -13.82 -3.17
CA ASN A 164 1.06 -14.96 -4.06
C ASN A 164 2.47 -15.52 -3.84
N ILE A 165 3.33 -14.81 -3.08
CA ILE A 165 4.70 -15.23 -2.79
C ILE A 165 4.71 -16.08 -1.51
N GLY A 166 5.38 -17.23 -1.51
CA GLY A 166 5.51 -18.03 -0.29
C GLY A 166 5.79 -19.51 -0.50
N LYS A 167 5.88 -20.25 0.60
CA LYS A 167 6.20 -21.68 0.63
C LYS A 167 4.94 -22.54 0.34
N GLY A 168 4.28 -22.33 -0.79
CA GLY A 168 3.10 -23.13 -1.13
C GLY A 168 2.52 -22.74 -2.47
N ARG A 169 1.53 -23.53 -2.94
CA ARG A 169 0.84 -23.25 -4.21
C ARG A 169 -0.41 -22.38 -4.05
N LYS A 170 -0.72 -21.92 -2.82
CA LYS A 170 -1.92 -21.12 -2.55
C LYS A 170 -1.51 -19.72 -2.12
N SER A 171 -2.14 -18.73 -2.72
CA SER A 171 -2.08 -17.34 -2.28
C SER A 171 -2.64 -17.19 -0.86
N ASN A 172 -2.06 -16.29 -0.08
CA ASN A 172 -2.52 -15.96 1.27
C ASN A 172 -3.73 -15.00 1.28
N THR A 173 -4.17 -14.51 0.13
CA THR A 173 -5.34 -13.61 -0.02
C THR A 173 -6.55 -14.11 0.75
N GLU A 174 -6.90 -15.39 0.59
CA GLU A 174 -8.09 -15.97 1.23
C GLU A 174 -8.00 -15.93 2.76
N SER A 175 -6.83 -16.22 3.35
CA SER A 175 -6.63 -16.16 4.80
C SER A 175 -6.73 -14.74 5.33
N LEU A 176 -6.11 -13.79 4.63
CA LEU A 176 -6.15 -12.36 4.97
C LEU A 176 -7.58 -11.81 4.90
N LEU A 177 -8.31 -12.09 3.82
CA LEU A 177 -9.68 -11.60 3.63
C LEU A 177 -10.68 -12.29 4.57
N LYS A 178 -10.49 -13.56 4.91
CA LYS A 178 -11.34 -14.26 5.89
C LYS A 178 -11.28 -13.61 7.26
N ARG A 179 -10.09 -13.13 7.70
CA ARG A 179 -9.92 -12.51 9.02
C ARG A 179 -10.18 -11.01 9.00
N TYR A 180 -9.70 -10.30 7.98
CA TYR A 180 -9.68 -8.85 7.95
C TYR A 180 -10.44 -8.21 6.78
N GLY A 181 -11.20 -8.99 6.00
CA GLY A 181 -11.88 -8.49 4.80
C GLY A 181 -12.87 -7.34 5.07
N THR A 182 -13.51 -7.30 6.25
CA THR A 182 -14.37 -6.17 6.68
C THR A 182 -13.59 -4.87 6.93
N ARG A 183 -12.26 -4.97 7.06
CA ARG A 183 -11.34 -3.85 7.28
C ARG A 183 -10.50 -3.54 6.04
N LEU A 184 -10.77 -4.18 4.91
CA LEU A 184 -10.07 -3.93 3.65
C LEU A 184 -10.32 -2.49 3.19
N LYS A 185 -9.26 -1.71 3.04
CA LYS A 185 -9.31 -0.28 2.68
C LYS A 185 -8.69 0.02 1.33
N HIS A 186 -7.67 -0.74 0.93
CA HIS A 186 -6.97 -0.56 -0.33
C HIS A 186 -6.41 -1.88 -0.85
N VAL A 187 -6.19 -1.97 -2.16
CA VAL A 187 -5.64 -3.18 -2.80
C VAL A 187 -4.56 -2.80 -3.81
N HIS A 188 -3.39 -3.41 -3.68
CA HIS A 188 -2.33 -3.37 -4.69
C HIS A 188 -2.39 -4.58 -5.62
N LEU A 189 -2.08 -4.34 -6.90
CA LEU A 189 -2.13 -5.33 -7.97
C LEU A 189 -0.83 -5.33 -8.76
N SER A 190 -0.08 -6.41 -8.64
CA SER A 190 1.05 -6.76 -9.49
C SER A 190 1.04 -8.26 -9.73
N ASP A 191 1.52 -8.74 -10.88
CA ASP A 191 1.67 -10.17 -11.10
C ASP A 191 3.10 -10.62 -10.79
N ASN A 192 3.28 -11.88 -10.47
CA ASN A 192 4.59 -12.49 -10.24
C ASN A 192 4.53 -14.01 -10.48
N LYS A 193 5.70 -14.66 -10.35
CA LYS A 193 5.83 -16.12 -10.56
C LYS A 193 5.79 -16.92 -9.25
N GLY A 194 5.34 -16.31 -8.14
CA GLY A 194 5.20 -16.95 -6.82
C GLY A 194 6.51 -17.14 -6.05
N LYS A 195 7.61 -16.51 -6.46
CA LYS A 195 8.93 -16.66 -5.84
C LYS A 195 9.55 -15.35 -5.38
N SER A 196 9.27 -14.28 -6.09
CA SER A 196 9.79 -12.92 -5.88
C SER A 196 8.73 -11.92 -6.28
N ASP A 197 8.84 -10.72 -5.77
CA ASP A 197 7.99 -9.62 -6.15
C ASP A 197 8.47 -9.03 -7.48
N ASP A 198 7.93 -9.62 -8.56
CA ASP A 198 8.38 -9.32 -9.93
C ASP A 198 7.71 -8.09 -10.53
N HIS A 199 6.65 -7.56 -9.92
CA HIS A 199 5.80 -6.44 -10.39
C HIS A 199 5.39 -6.56 -11.87
N LEU A 200 5.02 -7.79 -12.32
CA LEU A 200 4.64 -8.06 -13.71
C LEU A 200 3.27 -7.45 -14.05
N ALA A 201 3.05 -7.21 -15.35
CA ALA A 201 1.72 -6.86 -15.87
C ALA A 201 0.69 -7.93 -15.52
N ILE A 202 -0.55 -7.52 -15.34
CA ILE A 202 -1.67 -8.41 -14.94
C ILE A 202 -1.85 -9.55 -15.96
N GLY A 203 -1.68 -10.79 -15.49
CA GLY A 203 -1.77 -12.01 -16.32
C GLY A 203 -0.44 -12.46 -16.93
N ALA A 204 0.68 -11.77 -16.65
CA ALA A 204 2.01 -12.17 -17.12
C ALA A 204 2.75 -13.13 -16.15
N GLY A 205 2.20 -13.36 -14.98
CA GLY A 205 2.72 -14.25 -13.95
C GLY A 205 1.87 -15.52 -13.76
N THR A 206 1.71 -15.92 -12.50
CA THR A 206 1.00 -17.16 -12.12
C THR A 206 -0.25 -16.92 -11.27
N ILE A 207 -0.61 -15.67 -10.99
CA ILE A 207 -1.77 -15.34 -10.16
C ILE A 207 -3.07 -15.69 -10.89
N ASP A 208 -3.95 -16.42 -10.22
CA ASP A 208 -5.34 -16.63 -10.69
C ASP A 208 -6.18 -15.37 -10.38
N TRP A 209 -6.06 -14.38 -11.24
CA TRP A 209 -6.70 -13.08 -11.08
C TRP A 209 -8.21 -13.18 -10.93
N ARG A 210 -8.87 -14.15 -11.58
CA ARG A 210 -10.32 -14.32 -11.44
C ARG A 210 -10.69 -14.78 -10.04
N ARG A 211 -9.91 -15.68 -9.46
CA ARG A 211 -10.10 -16.16 -8.08
C ARG A 211 -9.83 -15.03 -7.08
N GLU A 212 -8.71 -14.35 -7.22
CA GLU A 212 -8.30 -13.30 -6.27
C GLU A 212 -9.31 -12.13 -6.28
N MET A 213 -9.68 -11.62 -7.45
CA MET A 213 -10.65 -10.53 -7.57
C MET A 213 -12.04 -10.94 -7.08
N ARG A 214 -12.44 -12.21 -7.26
CA ARG A 214 -13.70 -12.74 -6.68
C ARG A 214 -13.64 -12.75 -5.15
N ALA A 215 -12.53 -13.16 -4.57
CA ALA A 215 -12.35 -13.14 -3.11
C ALA A 215 -12.44 -11.72 -2.55
N VAL A 216 -11.81 -10.74 -3.20
CA VAL A 216 -11.93 -9.32 -2.83
C VAL A 216 -13.39 -8.86 -2.94
N LYS A 217 -14.07 -9.14 -4.05
CA LYS A 217 -15.47 -8.72 -4.29
C LYS A 217 -16.43 -9.33 -3.26
N ALA A 218 -16.19 -10.57 -2.84
CA ALA A 218 -17.01 -11.26 -1.84
C ALA A 218 -16.97 -10.61 -0.45
N THR A 219 -15.98 -9.76 -0.14
CA THR A 219 -15.95 -8.98 1.11
C THR A 219 -16.90 -7.78 1.10
N GLY A 220 -17.51 -7.46 -0.05
CA GLY A 220 -18.25 -6.23 -0.26
C GLY A 220 -17.37 -5.02 -0.57
N TYR A 221 -16.07 -5.23 -0.84
CA TYR A 221 -15.14 -4.15 -1.15
C TYR A 221 -15.55 -3.34 -2.38
N ASN A 222 -15.56 -2.02 -2.23
CA ASN A 222 -15.85 -1.05 -3.29
C ASN A 222 -14.89 0.15 -3.22
N GLY A 223 -13.64 -0.12 -2.83
CA GLY A 223 -12.58 0.89 -2.76
C GLY A 223 -11.70 0.92 -4.01
N THR A 224 -10.49 1.40 -3.84
CA THR A 224 -9.53 1.67 -4.91
C THR A 224 -8.55 0.51 -5.13
N PHE A 225 -8.11 0.35 -6.38
CA PHE A 225 -7.08 -0.61 -6.79
C PHE A 225 -5.90 0.13 -7.39
N THR A 226 -4.72 -0.03 -6.84
CA THR A 226 -3.46 0.49 -7.41
C THR A 226 -2.77 -0.58 -8.26
N LEU A 227 -2.36 -0.20 -9.47
CA LEU A 227 -1.42 -1.01 -10.24
C LEU A 227 0.02 -0.68 -9.81
N GLU A 228 0.71 -1.70 -9.33
CA GLU A 228 2.11 -1.61 -8.94
C GLU A 228 2.99 -2.36 -9.92
N THR A 229 3.00 -1.90 -11.17
CA THR A 229 3.75 -2.51 -12.26
C THR A 229 4.87 -1.58 -12.71
N PHE A 230 6.12 -2.06 -12.68
CA PHE A 230 7.31 -1.24 -12.95
C PHE A 230 7.92 -1.50 -14.35
N TYR A 231 7.11 -1.39 -15.38
CA TYR A 231 7.61 -1.55 -16.76
C TYR A 231 7.88 -0.22 -17.46
N GLY A 232 8.94 -0.21 -18.25
CA GLY A 232 9.27 0.91 -19.13
C GLY A 232 8.27 1.11 -20.28
N ASP A 233 7.57 0.04 -20.70
CA ASP A 233 6.60 0.07 -21.78
C ASP A 233 5.20 0.44 -21.27
N SER A 234 4.74 1.62 -21.68
CA SER A 234 3.42 2.15 -21.33
C SER A 234 2.24 1.30 -21.85
N THR A 235 2.45 0.48 -22.89
CA THR A 235 1.40 -0.40 -23.43
C THR A 235 0.98 -1.45 -22.39
N LEU A 236 1.93 -1.95 -21.59
CA LEU A 236 1.66 -2.91 -20.50
C LEU A 236 0.85 -2.30 -19.37
N ILE A 237 1.03 -1.01 -19.09
CA ILE A 237 0.20 -0.29 -18.10
C ILE A 237 -1.24 -0.20 -18.62
N THR A 238 -1.45 0.28 -19.84
CA THR A 238 -2.76 0.37 -20.47
C THR A 238 -3.45 -1.00 -20.54
N TYR A 239 -2.71 -2.04 -20.92
CA TYR A 239 -3.21 -3.41 -20.91
C TYR A 239 -3.68 -3.83 -19.51
N SER A 240 -2.87 -3.60 -18.48
CA SER A 240 -3.20 -3.98 -17.10
C SER A 240 -4.42 -3.23 -16.57
N ILE A 241 -4.56 -1.93 -16.85
CA ILE A 241 -5.75 -1.13 -16.52
C ILE A 241 -7.01 -1.77 -17.10
N ASN A 242 -7.01 -2.03 -18.41
CA ASN A 242 -8.15 -2.62 -19.10
C ASN A 242 -8.47 -4.01 -18.56
N ARG A 243 -7.44 -4.81 -18.32
CA ARG A 243 -7.60 -6.18 -17.79
C ARG A 243 -8.23 -6.19 -16.41
N VAL A 244 -7.82 -5.29 -15.50
CA VAL A 244 -8.42 -5.17 -14.16
C VAL A 244 -9.89 -4.75 -14.26
N ARG A 245 -10.20 -3.74 -15.07
CA ARG A 245 -11.59 -3.26 -15.29
C ARG A 245 -12.49 -4.37 -15.85
N GLU A 246 -12.02 -5.10 -16.85
CA GLU A 246 -12.75 -6.25 -17.43
C GLU A 246 -12.99 -7.36 -16.40
N LEU A 247 -11.95 -7.74 -15.67
CA LEU A 247 -12.06 -8.75 -14.62
C LEU A 247 -13.10 -8.34 -13.58
N TRP A 248 -12.99 -7.13 -13.03
CA TRP A 248 -13.90 -6.64 -12.01
C TRP A 248 -15.34 -6.57 -12.49
N ALA A 249 -15.58 -6.05 -13.70
CA ALA A 249 -16.91 -5.98 -14.31
C ALA A 249 -17.51 -7.36 -14.61
N SER A 250 -16.70 -8.37 -14.91
CA SER A 250 -17.13 -9.73 -15.23
C SER A 250 -17.54 -10.58 -14.02
N LEU A 251 -17.26 -10.09 -12.81
CA LEU A 251 -17.62 -10.77 -11.57
C LEU A 251 -19.02 -10.33 -11.15
N THR A 252 -19.91 -11.26 -11.09
CA THR A 252 -21.28 -11.11 -10.52
C THR A 252 -21.28 -11.42 -9.04
#